data_0a59301db65d0f2ef2e40006b4578409
#
_entry.id   0a59301db65d0f2ef2e40006b4578409
#
_cell.length_a   1.000
_cell.length_b   1.000
_cell.length_c   1.000
_cell.angle_alpha   90.00
_cell.angle_beta   90.00
_cell.angle_gamma   90.00
#
_symmetry.space_group_name_H-M   'P 1'
#
loop_
_entity.id
_entity.type
_entity.pdbx_description
1 polymer ?
#
loop_
_entity_poly.entity_id
_entity_poly.type
_entity_poly.pdbx_seq_one_letter_code
_entity_poly.pdbx_strand_id
1 'polypeptide(L)'
;MRRYLTALLLLCATAFPLAAEQRPRPLGWALDAMRGGDFDAAERIAERDGAMARDVIVWHRLRNAQGDYAQITDFLRRRPDWPGMDYLRRRSEPVVIEQSD
;
A
#
# COMPACT_ATOMS: atom_id res chain seq x y z
N MET A 1 42.37 33.53 -15.60
CA MET A 1 42.63 32.14 -15.21
C MET A 1 41.95 31.71 -13.90
N ARG A 2 41.68 32.62 -13.04
CA ARG A 2 41.04 32.30 -11.74
C ARG A 2 39.50 32.29 -11.76
N ARG A 3 38.95 32.62 -12.90
CA ARG A 3 37.48 32.79 -13.04
C ARG A 3 36.73 31.50 -13.33
N TYR A 4 37.46 30.44 -13.57
CA TYR A 4 36.85 29.16 -13.95
C TYR A 4 36.57 28.24 -12.77
N LEU A 5 37.07 28.60 -11.59
CA LEU A 5 36.88 27.79 -10.38
C LEU A 5 35.56 28.02 -9.68
N THR A 6 34.86 29.12 -10.01
CA THR A 6 33.58 29.45 -9.38
C THR A 6 32.37 28.82 -10.05
N ALA A 7 32.51 28.30 -11.26
CA ALA A 7 31.41 27.69 -11.99
C ALA A 7 31.16 26.23 -11.57
N LEU A 8 32.14 25.57 -10.97
CA LEU A 8 32.03 24.17 -10.59
C LEU A 8 31.26 23.92 -9.30
N LEU A 9 31.15 24.95 -8.46
CA LEU A 9 30.47 24.84 -7.17
C LEU A 9 28.95 24.89 -7.22
N LEU A 10 28.39 25.38 -8.31
CA LEU A 10 26.94 25.51 -8.47
C LEU A 10 26.25 24.23 -8.93
N LEU A 11 26.99 23.27 -9.46
CA LEU A 11 26.41 22.03 -9.96
C LEU A 11 26.13 21.00 -8.85
N CYS A 12 26.73 21.13 -7.68
CA CYS A 12 26.53 20.22 -6.58
C CYS A 12 25.26 20.46 -5.78
N ALA A 13 24.67 21.65 -5.90
CA ALA A 13 23.49 22.04 -5.14
C ALA A 13 22.17 21.46 -5.69
N THR A 14 22.17 20.96 -6.92
CA THR A 14 20.96 20.47 -7.59
C THR A 14 20.64 18.99 -7.30
N ALA A 15 21.55 18.28 -6.64
CA ALA A 15 21.38 16.85 -6.35
C ALA A 15 20.57 16.58 -5.06
N PHE A 16 20.40 17.57 -4.18
CA PHE A 16 19.75 17.41 -2.89
C PHE A 16 18.24 17.12 -2.95
N PRO A 17 17.43 17.76 -3.78
CA PRO A 17 15.99 17.49 -3.83
C PRO A 17 15.64 16.07 -4.27
N LEU A 18 16.46 15.47 -5.14
CA LEU A 18 16.21 14.12 -5.64
C LEU A 18 16.39 13.05 -4.55
N ALA A 19 17.38 13.23 -3.67
CA ALA A 19 17.61 12.29 -2.57
C ALA A 19 16.47 12.31 -1.55
N ALA A 20 15.84 13.46 -1.32
CA ALA A 20 14.74 13.60 -0.39
C ALA A 20 13.46 12.91 -0.91
N GLU A 21 13.24 12.91 -2.23
CA GLU A 21 12.08 12.29 -2.86
C GLU A 21 12.15 10.77 -2.87
N GLN A 22 13.33 10.20 -2.69
CA GLN A 22 13.54 8.76 -2.69
C GLN A 22 13.41 8.11 -1.32
N ARG A 23 13.01 8.86 -0.29
CA ARG A 23 12.79 8.29 1.04
C ARG A 23 11.63 7.31 1.02
N PRO A 24 11.83 6.09 1.55
CA PRO A 24 10.70 5.14 1.63
C PRO A 24 9.59 5.72 2.51
N ARG A 25 8.37 5.53 2.06
CA ARG A 25 7.18 5.90 2.84
C ARG A 25 6.64 4.68 3.57
N PRO A 26 5.84 4.84 4.62
CA PRO A 26 5.24 3.72 5.33
C PRO A 26 4.53 2.74 4.40
N LEU A 27 3.80 3.22 3.39
CA LEU A 27 3.15 2.32 2.43
C LEU A 27 4.16 1.45 1.68
N GLY A 28 5.33 2.00 1.34
CA GLY A 28 6.40 1.20 0.70
C GLY A 28 6.87 0.06 1.59
N TRP A 29 7.08 0.33 2.87
CA TRP A 29 7.46 -0.69 3.84
C TRP A 29 6.34 -1.72 4.06
N ALA A 30 5.09 -1.25 4.04
CA ALA A 30 3.93 -2.14 4.14
C ALA A 30 3.86 -3.12 2.96
N LEU A 31 4.10 -2.63 1.74
CA LEU A 31 4.12 -3.47 0.55
C LEU A 31 5.23 -4.52 0.62
N ASP A 32 6.39 -4.16 1.18
CA ASP A 32 7.47 -5.11 1.39
C ASP A 32 7.09 -6.20 2.39
N ALA A 33 6.46 -5.83 3.51
CA ALA A 33 5.96 -6.79 4.49
C ALA A 33 4.91 -7.73 3.87
N MET A 34 4.03 -7.18 3.04
CA MET A 34 3.02 -7.94 2.32
C MET A 34 3.64 -8.97 1.37
N ARG A 35 4.69 -8.60 0.66
CA ARG A 35 5.42 -9.53 -0.23
C ARG A 35 6.03 -10.68 0.54
N GLY A 36 6.41 -10.44 1.80
CA GLY A 36 6.88 -11.49 2.70
C GLY A 36 5.76 -12.34 3.32
N GLY A 37 4.51 -12.04 3.02
CA GLY A 37 3.36 -12.78 3.52
C GLY A 37 2.80 -12.30 4.85
N ASP A 38 3.35 -11.22 5.41
CA ASP A 38 2.92 -10.70 6.71
C ASP A 38 1.92 -9.56 6.52
N PHE A 39 0.66 -9.91 6.28
CA PHE A 39 -0.41 -8.93 6.07
C PHE A 39 -0.75 -8.15 7.34
N ASP A 40 -0.64 -8.76 8.51
CA ASP A 40 -0.93 -8.05 9.76
C ASP A 40 0.08 -6.93 10.00
N ALA A 41 1.36 -7.21 9.81
CA ALA A 41 2.40 -6.20 9.89
C ALA A 41 2.22 -5.13 8.82
N ALA A 42 1.89 -5.54 7.60
CA ALA A 42 1.67 -4.63 6.48
C ALA A 42 0.55 -3.63 6.79
N GLU A 43 -0.57 -4.08 7.33
CA GLU A 43 -1.68 -3.19 7.70
C GLU A 43 -1.27 -2.19 8.78
N ARG A 44 -0.55 -2.65 9.82
CA ARG A 44 -0.09 -1.77 10.90
C ARG A 44 0.86 -0.69 10.38
N ILE A 45 1.77 -1.06 9.49
CA ILE A 45 2.71 -0.11 8.90
C ILE A 45 1.96 0.89 8.00
N ALA A 46 1.04 0.40 7.17
CA ALA A 46 0.29 1.25 6.24
C ALA A 46 -0.60 2.27 6.96
N GLU A 47 -1.10 1.95 8.16
CA GLU A 47 -1.92 2.87 8.95
C GLU A 47 -1.21 4.20 9.21
N ARG A 48 0.11 4.22 9.25
CA ARG A 48 0.90 5.44 9.44
C ARG A 48 0.72 6.44 8.29
N ASP A 49 0.36 5.94 7.09
CA ASP A 49 0.05 6.78 5.92
C ASP A 49 -1.45 7.06 5.80
N GLY A 50 -2.26 6.61 6.75
CA GLY A 50 -3.70 6.87 6.79
C GLY A 50 -4.56 5.69 6.36
N ALA A 51 -5.88 5.90 6.44
CA ALA A 51 -6.86 4.86 6.18
C ALA A 51 -6.84 4.34 4.73
N MET A 52 -6.59 5.22 3.77
CA MET A 52 -6.52 4.83 2.37
C MET A 52 -5.36 3.87 2.12
N ALA A 53 -4.19 4.17 2.68
CA ALA A 53 -3.01 3.33 2.53
C ALA A 53 -3.23 1.96 3.18
N ARG A 54 -3.86 1.94 4.35
CA ARG A 54 -4.22 0.68 5.00
C ARG A 54 -5.16 -0.14 4.12
N ASP A 55 -6.16 0.49 3.52
CA ASP A 55 -7.12 -0.20 2.67
C ASP A 55 -6.51 -0.76 1.39
N VAL A 56 -5.42 -0.17 0.88
CA VAL A 56 -4.66 -0.77 -0.23
C VAL A 56 -4.13 -2.14 0.18
N ILE A 57 -3.60 -2.27 1.39
CA ILE A 57 -3.12 -3.56 1.90
C ILE A 57 -4.28 -4.53 2.13
N VAL A 58 -5.37 -4.07 2.72
CA VAL A 58 -6.56 -4.90 2.93
C VAL A 58 -7.09 -5.43 1.61
N TRP A 59 -7.14 -4.60 0.58
CA TRP A 59 -7.56 -4.98 -0.76
C TRP A 59 -6.71 -6.13 -1.32
N HIS A 60 -5.38 -6.01 -1.20
CA HIS A 60 -4.48 -7.09 -1.62
C HIS A 60 -4.70 -8.36 -0.81
N ARG A 61 -4.87 -8.22 0.49
CA ARG A 61 -5.10 -9.35 1.40
C ARG A 61 -6.35 -10.13 0.98
N LEU A 62 -7.46 -9.43 0.75
CA LEU A 62 -8.71 -10.07 0.39
C LEU A 62 -8.65 -10.73 -0.99
N ARG A 63 -7.94 -10.11 -1.94
CA ARG A 63 -7.74 -10.69 -3.26
C ARG A 63 -6.89 -11.96 -3.22
N ASN A 64 -6.09 -12.13 -2.19
CA ASN A 64 -5.30 -13.34 -1.95
C ASN A 64 -6.01 -14.34 -1.05
N ALA A 65 -7.30 -14.17 -0.81
CA ALA A 65 -8.13 -15.04 0.04
C ALA A 65 -7.61 -15.15 1.47
N GLN A 66 -7.04 -14.05 2.00
CA GLN A 66 -6.47 -13.99 3.35
C GLN A 66 -7.35 -13.22 4.33
N GLY A 67 -8.63 -13.07 4.02
CA GLY A 67 -9.57 -12.35 4.87
C GLY A 67 -10.68 -13.24 5.40
N ASP A 68 -11.30 -12.83 6.51
CA ASP A 68 -12.49 -13.48 7.04
C ASP A 68 -13.77 -12.78 6.55
N TYR A 69 -14.91 -13.33 6.93
CA TYR A 69 -16.23 -12.81 6.54
C TYR A 69 -16.40 -11.34 6.93
N ALA A 70 -16.04 -10.99 8.16
CA ALA A 70 -16.20 -9.63 8.66
C ALA A 70 -15.35 -8.63 7.87
N GLN A 71 -14.11 -9.01 7.55
CA GLN A 71 -13.21 -8.17 6.76
C GLN A 71 -13.73 -7.96 5.34
N ILE A 72 -14.23 -9.02 4.71
CA ILE A 72 -14.75 -8.96 3.35
C ILE A 72 -15.99 -8.06 3.29
N THR A 73 -16.96 -8.28 4.15
CA THR A 73 -18.21 -7.50 4.17
C THR A 73 -17.94 -6.05 4.52
N ASP A 74 -17.06 -5.78 5.47
CA ASP A 74 -16.70 -4.42 5.84
C ASP A 74 -16.05 -3.69 4.67
N PHE A 75 -15.10 -4.32 3.98
CA PHE A 75 -14.42 -3.69 2.86
C PHE A 75 -15.37 -3.42 1.69
N LEU A 76 -16.20 -4.37 1.32
CA LEU A 76 -17.18 -4.21 0.23
C LEU A 76 -18.16 -3.07 0.52
N ARG A 77 -18.52 -2.88 1.78
CA ARG A 77 -19.39 -1.79 2.20
C ARG A 77 -18.69 -0.42 2.12
N ARG A 78 -17.43 -0.35 2.56
CA ARG A 78 -16.69 0.92 2.64
C ARG A 78 -16.11 1.35 1.29
N ARG A 79 -15.73 0.40 0.45
CA ARG A 79 -15.05 0.69 -0.82
C ARG A 79 -15.71 -0.04 -1.99
N PRO A 80 -17.02 0.18 -2.25
CA PRO A 80 -17.74 -0.58 -3.29
C PRO A 80 -17.24 -0.31 -4.71
N ASP A 81 -16.61 0.85 -4.94
CA ASP A 81 -16.19 1.28 -6.27
C ASP A 81 -14.71 0.97 -6.58
N TRP A 82 -14.01 0.28 -5.70
CA TRP A 82 -12.61 -0.06 -5.95
C TRP A 82 -12.51 -1.13 -7.03
N PRO A 83 -11.37 -1.12 -7.80
CA PRO A 83 -11.18 -2.09 -8.89
C PRO A 83 -11.25 -3.52 -8.40
N GLY A 84 -11.86 -4.38 -9.21
CA GLY A 84 -11.92 -5.81 -8.93
C GLY A 84 -12.92 -6.24 -7.88
N MET A 85 -13.89 -5.38 -7.50
CA MET A 85 -14.87 -5.72 -6.49
C MET A 85 -15.77 -6.89 -6.90
N ASP A 86 -16.17 -6.97 -8.16
CA ASP A 86 -16.96 -8.11 -8.65
C ASP A 86 -16.18 -9.41 -8.56
N TYR A 87 -14.91 -9.37 -8.92
CA TYR A 87 -14.01 -10.51 -8.76
C TYR A 87 -13.86 -10.90 -7.29
N LEU A 88 -13.69 -9.92 -6.41
CA LEU A 88 -13.56 -10.15 -4.97
C LEU A 88 -14.83 -10.79 -4.41
N ARG A 89 -16.01 -10.32 -4.81
CA ARG A 89 -17.27 -10.91 -4.37
C ARG A 89 -17.37 -12.38 -4.76
N ARG A 90 -17.10 -12.69 -6.03
CA ARG A 90 -17.15 -14.07 -6.51
C ARG A 90 -16.16 -14.98 -5.80
N ARG A 91 -14.94 -14.47 -5.58
CA ARG A 91 -13.88 -15.24 -4.95
C ARG A 91 -14.17 -15.48 -3.45
N SER A 92 -14.91 -14.59 -2.82
CA SER A 92 -15.25 -14.68 -1.40
C SER A 92 -16.58 -15.40 -1.13
N GLU A 93 -17.37 -15.71 -2.15
CA GLU A 93 -18.65 -16.39 -1.98
C GLU A 93 -18.59 -17.66 -1.14
N PRO A 94 -17.61 -18.54 -1.30
CA PRO A 94 -17.52 -19.74 -0.44
C PRO A 94 -17.43 -19.40 1.03
N VAL A 95 -16.69 -18.36 1.38
CA VAL A 95 -16.54 -17.91 2.78
C VAL A 95 -17.86 -17.35 3.31
N VAL A 96 -18.54 -16.55 2.48
CA VAL A 96 -19.83 -15.97 2.83
C VAL A 96 -20.89 -17.05 3.03
N ILE A 97 -20.92 -18.03 2.16
CA ILE A 97 -21.86 -19.16 2.24
C ILE A 97 -21.63 -19.97 3.52
N GLU A 98 -20.38 -20.25 3.87
CA GLU A 98 -20.05 -20.96 5.11
C GLU A 98 -20.55 -20.22 6.34
N GLN A 99 -20.42 -18.90 6.35
CA GLN A 99 -20.81 -18.08 7.49
C GLN A 99 -22.33 -17.87 7.60
N SER A 100 -23.05 -18.00 6.50
CA SER A 100 -24.50 -17.79 6.50
C SER A 100 -25.31 -19.01 6.95
N ASP A 101 -24.67 -20.16 7.05
CA ASP A 101 -25.28 -21.36 7.60
C ASP A 101 -25.19 -21.37 9.13
#